data_b7f019fc32fed3015124adf35ad00622
#
_entry.id   b7f019fc32fed3015124adf35ad00622
#
_cell.length_a   1.000
_cell.length_b   1.000
_cell.length_c   1.000
_cell.angle_alpha   90.00
_cell.angle_beta   90.00
_cell.angle_gamma   90.00
#
_symmetry.space_group_name_H-M   'P 1'
#
loop_
_entity.id
_entity.type
_entity.pdbx_description
1 polymer ?
#
loop_
_entity_poly.entity_id
_entity_poly.type
_entity_poly.pdbx_seq_one_letter_code
_entity_poly.pdbx_strand_id
1 'polypeptide(L)'
;MKQYPNMTEEKTHYRREQDFWDEKGREDYQSLSLFDRQRIGKWIDWKGSGRVLDIGGGSGMISRILMTEPETECVCIDISLPMLKHSPVPSVQADALRLPFKDSCFDLIMAAAFFHHLPGLEPQLLRECHRVLRPGGRLIGYDPNGHCLQNRIFMTKNPLRLSVFSPDELPVIPENLCKQSHTACFTRFEHFVFSFRNQKITPFEAIQRFVLSPIAIGPLRRFLERWIFWQAWK
;
A
#
# COMPACT_ATOMS: atom_id res chain seq x y z
N MET A 1 18.15 -7.59 -15.97
CA MET A 1 16.83 -7.14 -16.47
C MET A 1 15.81 -8.15 -15.98
N LYS A 2 14.92 -7.80 -15.02
CA LYS A 2 13.76 -8.63 -14.73
C LYS A 2 12.79 -8.46 -15.91
N GLN A 3 12.48 -9.56 -16.57
CA GLN A 3 11.50 -9.59 -17.66
C GLN A 3 10.11 -9.28 -17.04
N TYR A 4 9.33 -8.41 -17.65
CA TYR A 4 7.93 -8.21 -17.27
C TYR A 4 7.19 -9.54 -17.42
N PRO A 5 6.30 -9.91 -16.50
CA PRO A 5 5.52 -11.12 -16.61
C PRO A 5 4.73 -11.11 -17.93
N ASN A 6 4.66 -12.27 -18.57
CA ASN A 6 3.83 -12.41 -19.77
C ASN A 6 2.33 -12.41 -19.38
N MET A 7 1.43 -12.22 -20.36
CA MET A 7 -0.02 -12.12 -20.09
C MET A 7 -0.61 -13.32 -19.34
N THR A 8 -0.01 -14.49 -19.47
CA THR A 8 -0.47 -15.71 -18.78
C THR A 8 -0.04 -15.71 -17.31
N GLU A 9 1.19 -15.27 -17.04
CA GLU A 9 1.73 -15.13 -15.66
C GLU A 9 0.99 -14.01 -14.90
N GLU A 10 0.69 -12.89 -15.55
CA GLU A 10 -0.10 -11.79 -14.99
C GLU A 10 -1.51 -12.25 -14.58
N LYS A 11 -2.21 -12.99 -15.46
CA LYS A 11 -3.54 -13.54 -15.15
C LYS A 11 -3.50 -14.56 -14.02
N THR A 12 -2.44 -15.36 -13.93
CA THR A 12 -2.28 -16.36 -12.88
C THR A 12 -2.00 -15.69 -11.53
N HIS A 13 -1.15 -14.66 -11.52
CA HIS A 13 -0.87 -13.86 -10.34
C HIS A 13 -2.15 -13.16 -9.84
N TYR A 14 -2.85 -12.45 -10.72
CA TYR A 14 -4.10 -11.77 -10.43
C TYR A 14 -5.15 -12.70 -9.78
N ARG A 15 -5.33 -13.92 -10.34
CA ARG A 15 -6.29 -14.89 -9.80
C ARG A 15 -5.90 -15.36 -8.40
N ARG A 16 -4.60 -15.65 -8.17
CA ARG A 16 -4.13 -16.07 -6.84
C ARG A 16 -4.33 -14.99 -5.77
N GLU A 17 -4.03 -13.74 -6.11
CA GLU A 17 -4.28 -12.60 -5.22
C GLU A 17 -5.78 -12.45 -4.92
N GLN A 18 -6.62 -12.53 -5.94
CA GLN A 18 -8.07 -12.45 -5.76
C GLN A 18 -8.58 -13.57 -4.85
N ASP A 19 -8.23 -14.83 -5.12
CA ASP A 19 -8.67 -15.98 -4.33
C ASP A 19 -8.23 -15.85 -2.86
N PHE A 20 -7.00 -15.39 -2.61
CA PHE A 20 -6.47 -15.16 -1.27
C PHE A 20 -7.29 -14.08 -0.53
N TRP A 21 -7.54 -12.94 -1.16
CA TRP A 21 -8.29 -11.85 -0.54
C TRP A 21 -9.77 -12.10 -0.44
N ASP A 22 -10.35 -12.90 -1.34
CA ASP A 22 -11.75 -13.36 -1.24
C ASP A 22 -11.95 -14.27 -0.02
N GLU A 23 -10.96 -15.10 0.30
CA GLU A 23 -10.97 -15.88 1.54
C GLU A 23 -10.87 -14.99 2.78
N LYS A 24 -9.93 -14.05 2.80
CA LYS A 24 -9.76 -13.08 3.90
C LYS A 24 -10.97 -12.17 4.10
N GLY A 25 -11.62 -11.76 3.04
CA GLY A 25 -12.80 -10.89 3.09
C GLY A 25 -14.04 -11.57 3.68
N ARG A 26 -14.05 -12.88 3.84
CA ARG A 26 -15.12 -13.61 4.56
C ARG A 26 -15.03 -13.44 6.09
N GLU A 27 -13.85 -13.07 6.57
CA GLU A 27 -13.55 -12.84 7.98
C GLU A 27 -13.30 -11.35 8.19
N ASP A 28 -14.18 -10.51 8.59
CA ASP A 28 -14.00 -9.05 8.82
C ASP A 28 -12.56 -8.65 9.21
N TYR A 29 -11.69 -8.51 8.19
CA TYR A 29 -10.26 -8.31 8.36
C TYR A 29 -9.94 -6.85 8.73
N GLN A 30 -9.62 -6.60 10.01
CA GLN A 30 -9.17 -5.30 10.50
C GLN A 30 -7.72 -5.39 11.01
N SER A 31 -6.79 -4.75 10.31
CA SER A 31 -5.36 -4.88 10.61
C SER A 31 -4.73 -3.75 11.42
N LEU A 32 -5.38 -2.58 11.55
CA LEU A 32 -4.79 -1.40 12.19
C LEU A 32 -5.45 -1.02 13.52
N SER A 33 -4.61 -0.72 14.51
CA SER A 33 -5.03 -0.13 15.77
C SER A 33 -5.55 1.31 15.60
N LEU A 34 -6.37 1.79 16.53
CA LEU A 34 -6.83 3.18 16.54
C LEU A 34 -5.66 4.17 16.53
N PHE A 35 -4.60 3.88 17.28
CA PHE A 35 -3.40 4.72 17.32
C PHE A 35 -2.72 4.80 15.95
N ASP A 36 -2.58 3.68 15.24
CA ASP A 36 -1.95 3.66 13.93
C ASP A 36 -2.83 4.36 12.88
N ARG A 37 -4.17 4.24 12.98
CA ARG A 37 -5.12 5.00 12.13
C ARG A 37 -4.94 6.50 12.30
N GLN A 38 -4.87 7.00 13.55
CA GLN A 38 -4.64 8.42 13.82
C GLN A 38 -3.30 8.92 13.26
N ARG A 39 -2.26 8.09 13.37
CA ARG A 39 -0.93 8.39 12.85
C ARG A 39 -0.92 8.49 11.33
N ILE A 40 -1.55 7.52 10.65
CA ILE A 40 -1.69 7.52 9.19
C ILE A 40 -2.50 8.74 8.75
N GLY A 41 -3.61 9.05 9.40
CA GLY A 41 -4.41 10.24 9.09
C GLY A 41 -3.60 11.54 9.14
N LYS A 42 -2.71 11.68 10.14
CA LYS A 42 -1.78 12.83 10.22
C LYS A 42 -0.76 12.86 9.07
N TRP A 43 -0.30 11.71 8.60
CA TRP A 43 0.65 11.66 7.49
C TRP A 43 0.01 11.91 6.13
N ILE A 44 -1.23 11.45 5.95
CA ILE A 44 -2.00 11.75 4.75
C ILE A 44 -2.21 13.27 4.65
N ASP A 45 -2.43 13.93 5.79
CA ASP A 45 -2.68 15.39 5.90
C ASP A 45 -3.72 15.87 4.86
N TRP A 46 -4.82 15.15 4.79
CA TRP A 46 -5.95 15.50 3.95
C TRP A 46 -6.91 16.38 4.76
N LYS A 47 -7.06 17.62 4.34
CA LYS A 47 -7.90 18.64 5.02
C LYS A 47 -8.88 19.30 4.06
N GLY A 48 -9.20 18.61 3.00
CA GLY A 48 -9.89 19.26 1.92
C GLY A 48 -11.24 18.67 1.57
N SER A 49 -11.92 19.43 0.80
CA SER A 49 -12.96 18.98 -0.11
C SER A 49 -12.30 18.36 -1.33
N GLY A 50 -12.86 17.28 -1.86
CA GLY A 50 -12.39 16.69 -3.09
C GLY A 50 -12.63 15.19 -3.18
N ARG A 51 -12.19 14.63 -4.31
CA ARG A 51 -12.43 13.22 -4.65
C ARG A 51 -11.21 12.39 -4.34
N VAL A 52 -11.41 11.35 -3.54
CA VAL A 52 -10.36 10.43 -3.10
C VAL A 52 -10.66 9.03 -3.63
N LEU A 53 -9.63 8.38 -4.17
CA LEU A 53 -9.67 6.97 -4.56
C LEU A 53 -8.82 6.15 -3.59
N ASP A 54 -9.42 5.12 -2.97
CA ASP A 54 -8.74 4.13 -2.14
C ASP A 54 -8.53 2.86 -2.96
N ILE A 55 -7.30 2.64 -3.43
CA ILE A 55 -6.93 1.51 -4.30
C ILE A 55 -6.49 0.32 -3.44
N GLY A 56 -7.09 -0.86 -3.69
CA GLY A 56 -6.87 -2.03 -2.86
C GLY A 56 -7.37 -1.78 -1.44
N GLY A 57 -8.42 -0.95 -1.30
CA GLY A 57 -8.90 -0.48 -0.01
C GLY A 57 -9.60 -1.57 0.82
N GLY A 58 -9.92 -2.71 0.22
CA GLY A 58 -10.50 -3.86 0.89
C GLY A 58 -11.74 -3.51 1.69
N SER A 59 -11.68 -3.71 3.01
CA SER A 59 -12.77 -3.38 3.94
C SER A 59 -12.93 -1.88 4.22
N GLY A 60 -12.19 -1.01 3.51
CA GLY A 60 -12.28 0.44 3.61
C GLY A 60 -11.67 1.02 4.89
N MET A 61 -10.60 0.41 5.38
CA MET A 61 -9.96 0.86 6.62
C MET A 61 -9.36 2.26 6.49
N ILE A 62 -8.72 2.58 5.37
CA ILE A 62 -8.20 3.92 5.09
C ILE A 62 -9.33 4.86 4.72
N SER A 63 -10.30 4.41 3.95
CA SER A 63 -11.51 5.17 3.64
C SER A 63 -12.20 5.69 4.90
N ARG A 64 -12.27 4.89 6.00
CA ARG A 64 -12.81 5.35 7.30
C ARG A 64 -12.03 6.51 7.92
N ILE A 65 -10.72 6.58 7.69
CA ILE A 65 -9.89 7.70 8.18
C ILE A 65 -10.22 8.96 7.38
N LEU A 66 -10.36 8.84 6.06
CA LEU A 66 -10.61 9.97 5.16
C LEU A 66 -12.03 10.53 5.29
N MET A 67 -13.01 9.69 5.63
CA MET A 67 -14.40 10.11 5.86
C MET A 67 -14.58 11.02 7.09
N THR A 68 -13.57 11.22 7.92
CA THR A 68 -13.64 12.20 9.01
C THR A 68 -13.68 13.64 8.51
N GLU A 69 -13.29 13.87 7.25
CA GLU A 69 -13.37 15.17 6.59
C GLU A 69 -14.70 15.30 5.83
N PRO A 70 -15.60 16.21 6.23
CA PRO A 70 -17.02 16.19 5.83
C PRO A 70 -17.27 16.45 4.33
N GLU A 71 -16.33 17.06 3.62
CA GLU A 71 -16.45 17.36 2.18
C GLU A 71 -15.65 16.40 1.30
N THR A 72 -15.29 15.23 1.82
CA THR A 72 -14.52 14.21 1.08
C THR A 72 -15.46 13.21 0.39
N GLU A 73 -15.37 13.14 -0.94
CA GLU A 73 -15.99 12.08 -1.74
C GLU A 73 -14.99 10.93 -1.91
N CYS A 74 -15.12 9.88 -1.11
CA CYS A 74 -14.25 8.71 -1.20
C CYS A 74 -14.90 7.58 -1.98
N VAL A 75 -14.13 6.96 -2.89
CA VAL A 75 -14.49 5.72 -3.60
C VAL A 75 -13.42 4.69 -3.33
N CYS A 76 -13.83 3.48 -2.99
CA CYS A 76 -12.93 2.34 -2.75
C CYS A 76 -12.96 1.38 -3.95
N ILE A 77 -11.80 0.89 -4.37
CA ILE A 77 -11.71 -0.22 -5.32
C ILE A 77 -10.87 -1.36 -4.75
N ASP A 78 -11.28 -2.58 -5.09
CA ASP A 78 -10.54 -3.80 -4.78
C ASP A 78 -10.88 -4.88 -5.80
N ILE A 79 -10.02 -5.89 -5.96
CA ILE A 79 -10.31 -7.07 -6.78
C ILE A 79 -11.25 -8.03 -6.05
N SER A 80 -11.26 -8.00 -4.73
CA SER A 80 -12.06 -8.87 -3.86
C SER A 80 -13.42 -8.26 -3.54
N LEU A 81 -14.46 -8.80 -4.11
CA LEU A 81 -15.83 -8.42 -3.78
C LEU A 81 -16.22 -8.72 -2.32
N PRO A 82 -15.82 -9.85 -1.71
CA PRO A 82 -16.05 -10.09 -0.28
C PRO A 82 -15.43 -9.01 0.62
N MET A 83 -14.22 -8.53 0.32
CA MET A 83 -13.59 -7.42 1.06
C MET A 83 -14.42 -6.14 0.95
N LEU A 84 -14.84 -5.77 -0.25
CA LEU A 84 -15.60 -4.53 -0.50
C LEU A 84 -16.95 -4.47 0.21
N LYS A 85 -17.56 -5.61 0.57
CA LYS A 85 -18.82 -5.63 1.33
C LYS A 85 -18.73 -4.98 2.71
N HIS A 86 -17.52 -4.86 3.25
CA HIS A 86 -17.24 -4.22 4.54
C HIS A 86 -16.85 -2.75 4.41
N SER A 87 -16.72 -2.23 3.18
CA SER A 87 -16.34 -0.84 2.93
C SER A 87 -17.44 0.13 3.37
N PRO A 88 -17.09 1.21 4.07
CA PRO A 88 -18.05 2.24 4.50
C PRO A 88 -18.38 3.27 3.41
N VAL A 89 -17.73 3.17 2.26
CA VAL A 89 -17.84 4.14 1.14
C VAL A 89 -18.32 3.42 -0.12
N PRO A 90 -18.84 4.15 -1.13
CA PRO A 90 -19.09 3.60 -2.45
C PRO A 90 -17.89 2.80 -2.96
N SER A 91 -18.13 1.57 -3.43
CA SER A 91 -17.07 0.64 -3.77
C SER A 91 -17.31 0.00 -5.13
N VAL A 92 -16.24 -0.24 -5.85
CA VAL A 92 -16.26 -0.86 -7.18
C VAL A 92 -15.26 -2.01 -7.22
N GLN A 93 -15.70 -3.21 -7.61
CA GLN A 93 -14.79 -4.30 -7.90
C GLN A 93 -14.05 -3.98 -9.22
N ALA A 94 -12.75 -3.78 -9.15
CA ALA A 94 -11.97 -3.35 -10.31
C ALA A 94 -10.49 -3.77 -10.19
N ASP A 95 -9.85 -3.89 -11.36
CA ASP A 95 -8.42 -4.05 -11.49
C ASP A 95 -7.72 -2.68 -11.40
N ALA A 96 -6.81 -2.53 -10.45
CA ALA A 96 -6.04 -1.30 -10.27
C ALA A 96 -5.10 -0.98 -11.45
N LEU A 97 -4.74 -1.99 -12.24
CA LEU A 97 -3.94 -1.80 -13.45
C LEU A 97 -4.74 -1.25 -14.64
N ARG A 98 -6.08 -1.16 -14.50
CA ARG A 98 -7.02 -0.64 -15.50
C ARG A 98 -8.19 0.04 -14.80
N LEU A 99 -7.93 1.21 -14.22
CA LEU A 99 -8.91 1.92 -13.42
C LEU A 99 -10.13 2.35 -14.25
N PRO A 100 -11.38 2.03 -13.82
CA PRO A 100 -12.60 2.33 -14.55
C PRO A 100 -13.06 3.79 -14.40
N PHE A 101 -12.10 4.71 -14.34
CA PHE A 101 -12.36 6.13 -14.13
C PHE A 101 -11.80 6.97 -15.29
N LYS A 102 -12.39 8.15 -15.49
CA LYS A 102 -11.90 9.14 -16.44
C LYS A 102 -10.57 9.73 -15.99
N ASP A 103 -9.84 10.31 -16.93
CA ASP A 103 -8.63 11.05 -16.66
C ASP A 103 -8.91 12.24 -15.71
N SER A 104 -7.95 12.57 -14.87
CA SER A 104 -7.96 13.77 -14.03
C SER A 104 -9.25 13.96 -13.21
N CYS A 105 -9.72 12.90 -12.52
CA CYS A 105 -10.95 12.94 -11.74
C CYS A 105 -10.76 12.82 -10.22
N PHE A 106 -9.54 12.55 -9.73
CA PHE A 106 -9.24 12.45 -8.30
C PHE A 106 -8.19 13.47 -7.87
N ASP A 107 -8.36 13.99 -6.67
CA ASP A 107 -7.43 14.93 -6.03
C ASP A 107 -6.39 14.18 -5.18
N LEU A 108 -6.78 13.02 -4.62
CA LEU A 108 -5.93 12.15 -3.84
C LEU A 108 -6.18 10.69 -4.23
N ILE A 109 -5.11 9.91 -4.33
CA ILE A 109 -5.17 8.44 -4.40
C ILE A 109 -4.44 7.88 -3.19
N MET A 110 -5.08 6.92 -2.50
CA MET A 110 -4.47 6.11 -1.47
C MET A 110 -4.21 4.71 -1.98
N ALA A 111 -3.03 4.16 -1.67
CA ALA A 111 -2.63 2.79 -1.97
C ALA A 111 -1.95 2.19 -0.73
N ALA A 112 -2.76 1.80 0.24
CA ALA A 112 -2.31 1.39 1.56
C ALA A 112 -1.99 -0.11 1.59
N ALA A 113 -0.73 -0.47 1.82
CA ALA A 113 -0.25 -1.85 1.81
C ALA A 113 -0.64 -2.56 0.50
N PHE A 114 -0.35 -1.94 -0.63
CA PHE A 114 -0.87 -2.37 -1.92
C PHE A 114 0.21 -2.66 -2.98
N PHE A 115 1.23 -1.81 -3.12
CA PHE A 115 2.23 -1.95 -4.18
C PHE A 115 3.04 -3.25 -4.10
N HIS A 116 3.23 -3.78 -2.91
CA HIS A 116 3.95 -5.03 -2.69
C HIS A 116 3.22 -6.28 -3.24
N HIS A 117 1.93 -6.19 -3.54
CA HIS A 117 1.16 -7.23 -4.23
C HIS A 117 1.39 -7.27 -5.74
N LEU A 118 2.03 -6.26 -6.32
CA LEU A 118 2.17 -6.09 -7.76
C LEU A 118 3.65 -6.04 -8.21
N PRO A 119 4.50 -7.01 -7.80
CA PRO A 119 5.92 -6.97 -8.12
C PRO A 119 6.15 -7.03 -9.64
N GLY A 120 6.78 -5.96 -10.16
CA GLY A 120 7.06 -5.79 -11.59
C GLY A 120 5.93 -5.11 -12.37
N LEU A 121 4.76 -4.90 -11.78
CA LEU A 121 3.62 -4.21 -12.39
C LEU A 121 3.45 -2.77 -11.88
N GLU A 122 4.30 -2.34 -10.93
CA GLU A 122 4.26 -1.01 -10.33
C GLU A 122 4.30 0.12 -11.38
N PRO A 123 5.08 0.02 -12.48
CA PRO A 123 5.06 1.07 -13.50
C PRO A 123 3.72 1.20 -14.22
N GLN A 124 2.97 0.11 -14.39
CA GLN A 124 1.63 0.16 -15.00
C GLN A 124 0.64 0.80 -14.03
N LEU A 125 0.65 0.38 -12.76
CA LEU A 125 -0.17 0.97 -11.72
C LEU A 125 0.09 2.48 -11.59
N LEU A 126 1.36 2.89 -11.54
CA LEU A 126 1.74 4.32 -11.45
C LEU A 126 1.21 5.13 -12.63
N ARG A 127 1.25 4.60 -13.86
CA ARG A 127 0.66 5.29 -15.03
C ARG A 127 -0.85 5.44 -14.90
N GLU A 128 -1.57 4.42 -14.43
CA GLU A 128 -3.01 4.51 -14.21
C GLU A 128 -3.34 5.51 -13.09
N CYS A 129 -2.61 5.47 -11.97
CA CYS A 129 -2.75 6.47 -10.92
C CYS A 129 -2.51 7.89 -11.44
N HIS A 130 -1.43 8.08 -12.19
CA HIS A 130 -1.13 9.37 -12.79
C HIS A 130 -2.23 9.81 -13.76
N ARG A 131 -2.78 8.92 -14.59
CA ARG A 131 -3.85 9.23 -15.53
C ARG A 131 -5.08 9.79 -14.82
N VAL A 132 -5.56 9.11 -13.77
CA VAL A 132 -6.80 9.48 -13.08
C VAL A 132 -6.65 10.61 -12.07
N LEU A 133 -5.42 10.92 -11.62
CA LEU A 133 -5.13 12.09 -10.77
C LEU A 133 -5.28 13.39 -11.56
N ARG A 134 -5.81 14.41 -10.90
CA ARG A 134 -5.79 15.80 -11.40
C ARG A 134 -4.38 16.37 -11.36
N PRO A 135 -4.07 17.38 -12.19
CA PRO A 135 -2.85 18.17 -12.00
C PRO A 135 -2.77 18.73 -10.57
N GLY A 136 -1.62 18.56 -9.92
CA GLY A 136 -1.42 18.89 -8.51
C GLY A 136 -1.97 17.88 -7.51
N GLY A 137 -2.61 16.81 -7.97
CA GLY A 137 -3.08 15.71 -7.13
C GLY A 137 -1.94 14.84 -6.58
N ARG A 138 -2.22 14.08 -5.51
CA ARG A 138 -1.23 13.26 -4.81
C ARG A 138 -1.60 11.79 -4.84
N LEU A 139 -0.60 10.94 -5.00
CA LEU A 139 -0.65 9.51 -4.73
C LEU A 139 0.11 9.24 -3.44
N ILE A 140 -0.51 8.59 -2.46
CA ILE A 140 0.07 8.29 -1.16
C ILE A 140 -0.08 6.80 -0.88
N GLY A 141 0.95 6.20 -0.28
CA GLY A 141 0.88 4.81 0.15
C GLY A 141 1.81 4.50 1.31
N TYR A 142 1.65 3.30 1.83
CA TYR A 142 2.63 2.68 2.70
C TYR A 142 2.74 1.19 2.35
N ASP A 143 3.95 0.67 2.38
CA ASP A 143 4.26 -0.70 1.98
C ASP A 143 5.36 -1.30 2.88
N PRO A 144 5.50 -2.64 2.91
CA PRO A 144 6.64 -3.27 3.57
C PRO A 144 7.96 -2.77 3.00
N ASN A 145 8.86 -2.32 3.89
CA ASN A 145 10.16 -1.75 3.55
C ASN A 145 11.12 -2.83 3.02
N GLY A 146 11.55 -2.70 1.78
CA GLY A 146 12.50 -3.62 1.12
C GLY A 146 13.94 -3.54 1.65
N HIS A 147 14.31 -2.51 2.40
CA HIS A 147 15.59 -2.45 3.10
C HIS A 147 15.56 -3.19 4.43
N CYS A 148 14.40 -3.43 5.02
CA CYS A 148 14.28 -4.15 6.28
C CYS A 148 14.70 -5.62 6.09
N LEU A 149 15.72 -6.04 6.85
CA LEU A 149 16.24 -7.42 6.77
C LEU A 149 15.16 -8.45 7.06
N GLN A 150 14.30 -8.18 8.03
CA GLN A 150 13.19 -9.05 8.38
C GLN A 150 12.23 -9.24 7.21
N ASN A 151 11.79 -8.17 6.55
CA ASN A 151 10.92 -8.27 5.39
C ASN A 151 11.59 -9.05 4.24
N ARG A 152 12.87 -8.82 4.01
CA ARG A 152 13.62 -9.57 2.98
C ARG A 152 13.67 -11.06 3.26
N ILE A 153 13.79 -11.47 4.52
CA ILE A 153 13.83 -12.89 4.87
C ILE A 153 12.42 -13.51 4.80
N PHE A 154 11.43 -12.86 5.40
CA PHE A 154 10.09 -13.46 5.55
C PHE A 154 9.23 -13.36 4.30
N MET A 155 9.35 -12.30 3.50
CA MET A 155 8.56 -12.15 2.28
C MET A 155 9.20 -12.88 1.08
N THR A 156 10.54 -12.91 0.97
CA THR A 156 11.19 -13.51 -0.21
C THR A 156 11.51 -15.01 -0.08
N LYS A 157 11.67 -15.51 1.14
CA LYS A 157 12.05 -16.92 1.37
C LYS A 157 11.02 -17.70 2.17
N ASN A 158 10.09 -17.02 2.85
CA ASN A 158 9.03 -17.55 3.71
C ASN A 158 9.28 -18.96 4.26
N PRO A 159 10.39 -19.20 5.00
CA PRO A 159 10.79 -20.52 5.42
C PRO A 159 9.78 -21.18 6.38
N LEU A 160 8.93 -20.37 6.99
CA LEU A 160 7.94 -20.82 7.98
C LEU A 160 6.51 -20.79 7.45
N ARG A 161 6.27 -20.42 6.16
CA ARG A 161 4.92 -20.27 5.56
C ARG A 161 3.93 -19.55 6.50
N LEU A 162 4.41 -18.52 7.17
CA LEU A 162 3.57 -17.68 8.02
C LEU A 162 2.62 -16.91 7.10
N SER A 163 1.39 -17.34 7.06
CA SER A 163 0.33 -17.03 6.10
C SER A 163 -0.23 -15.59 6.15
N VAL A 164 0.59 -14.62 6.49
CA VAL A 164 0.19 -13.21 6.52
C VAL A 164 0.41 -12.55 5.16
N PHE A 165 1.24 -13.14 4.31
CA PHE A 165 1.60 -12.62 2.99
C PHE A 165 1.27 -13.66 1.91
N SER A 166 0.78 -13.18 0.78
CA SER A 166 0.64 -14.01 -0.42
C SER A 166 2.01 -14.51 -0.90
N PRO A 167 2.09 -15.67 -1.57
CA PRO A 167 3.35 -16.22 -2.05
C PRO A 167 4.14 -15.32 -3.01
N ASP A 168 3.47 -14.41 -3.68
CA ASP A 168 4.03 -13.57 -4.74
C ASP A 168 4.39 -12.15 -4.28
N GLU A 169 4.10 -11.80 -3.02
CA GLU A 169 4.39 -10.47 -2.48
C GLU A 169 5.88 -10.21 -2.33
N LEU A 170 6.32 -9.02 -2.71
CA LEU A 170 7.70 -8.56 -2.51
C LEU A 170 7.74 -7.19 -1.82
N PRO A 171 8.64 -7.00 -0.84
CA PRO A 171 8.76 -5.72 -0.16
C PRO A 171 9.24 -4.62 -1.12
N VAL A 172 8.69 -3.42 -0.95
CA VAL A 172 8.97 -2.27 -1.80
C VAL A 172 10.31 -1.63 -1.46
N ILE A 173 11.14 -1.39 -2.46
CA ILE A 173 12.39 -0.63 -2.34
C ILE A 173 12.10 0.81 -2.73
N PRO A 174 12.25 1.79 -1.79
CA PRO A 174 11.84 3.18 -2.02
C PRO A 174 12.52 3.83 -3.23
N GLU A 175 13.80 3.56 -3.45
CA GLU A 175 14.56 4.13 -4.55
C GLU A 175 14.05 3.63 -5.92
N ASN A 176 13.63 2.36 -5.98
CA ASN A 176 13.03 1.80 -7.19
C ASN A 176 11.66 2.44 -7.46
N LEU A 177 10.83 2.57 -6.43
CA LEU A 177 9.51 3.20 -6.56
C LEU A 177 9.65 4.67 -6.94
N CYS A 178 10.61 5.40 -6.38
CA CYS A 178 10.94 6.77 -6.76
C CYS A 178 11.29 6.87 -8.24
N LYS A 179 12.20 6.02 -8.73
CA LYS A 179 12.59 5.99 -10.14
C LYS A 179 11.40 5.67 -11.05
N GLN A 180 10.58 4.70 -10.68
CA GLN A 180 9.39 4.31 -11.43
C GLN A 180 8.34 5.44 -11.45
N SER A 181 8.16 6.17 -10.33
CA SER A 181 7.23 7.30 -10.26
C SER A 181 7.64 8.44 -11.19
N HIS A 182 8.91 8.78 -11.25
CA HIS A 182 9.41 9.78 -12.22
C HIS A 182 9.24 9.30 -13.68
N THR A 183 9.44 8.01 -13.95
CA THR A 183 9.15 7.43 -15.28
C THR A 183 7.67 7.51 -15.64
N ALA A 184 6.78 7.47 -14.66
CA ALA A 184 5.33 7.64 -14.83
C ALA A 184 4.89 9.12 -14.75
N CYS A 185 5.82 10.07 -14.91
CA CYS A 185 5.61 11.52 -14.95
C CYS A 185 5.17 12.19 -13.63
N PHE A 186 5.36 11.55 -12.49
CA PHE A 186 5.24 12.25 -11.21
C PHE A 186 6.42 13.22 -11.03
N THR A 187 6.13 14.42 -10.54
CA THR A 187 7.10 15.51 -10.46
C THR A 187 7.95 15.48 -9.19
N ARG A 188 7.40 14.91 -8.11
CA ARG A 188 8.03 14.81 -6.79
C ARG A 188 7.73 13.48 -6.14
N PHE A 189 8.69 12.95 -5.39
CA PHE A 189 8.54 11.74 -4.57
C PHE A 189 9.22 11.93 -3.22
N GLU A 190 8.52 11.57 -2.14
CA GLU A 190 9.04 11.58 -0.77
C GLU A 190 8.72 10.29 -0.05
N HIS A 191 9.58 9.88 0.86
CA HIS A 191 9.33 8.71 1.70
C HIS A 191 10.03 8.82 3.06
N PHE A 192 9.52 8.07 4.03
CA PHE A 192 10.17 7.82 5.31
C PHE A 192 9.85 6.42 5.82
N VAL A 193 10.65 5.91 6.73
CA VAL A 193 10.49 4.57 7.31
C VAL A 193 9.83 4.63 8.69
N PHE A 194 9.01 3.62 9.01
CA PHE A 194 8.31 3.52 10.28
C PHE A 194 7.94 2.08 10.65
N SER A 195 7.47 1.85 11.89
CA SER A 195 6.85 0.59 12.31
C SER A 195 5.53 0.85 13.03
N PHE A 196 4.55 -0.03 12.81
CA PHE A 196 3.29 -0.01 13.56
C PHE A 196 3.53 -0.43 15.01
N ARG A 197 2.89 0.25 15.99
CA ARG A 197 3.12 -0.01 17.42
C ARG A 197 2.47 -1.26 17.94
N ASN A 198 1.31 -1.63 17.41
CA ASN A 198 0.48 -2.72 17.93
C ASN A 198 0.57 -4.03 17.11
N GLN A 199 1.51 -4.15 16.21
CA GLN A 199 1.78 -5.46 15.61
C GLN A 199 2.31 -6.40 16.70
N LYS A 200 1.84 -7.66 16.70
CA LYS A 200 2.41 -8.71 17.56
C LYS A 200 3.92 -8.72 17.36
N ILE A 201 4.65 -8.34 18.40
CA ILE A 201 6.11 -8.24 18.36
C ILE A 201 6.64 -9.66 18.41
N THR A 202 7.34 -10.09 17.36
CA THR A 202 8.08 -11.35 17.42
C THR A 202 9.22 -11.22 18.43
N PRO A 203 9.69 -12.32 19.05
CA PRO A 203 10.86 -12.28 19.94
C PRO A 203 12.07 -11.59 19.29
N PHE A 204 12.25 -11.76 17.99
CA PHE A 204 13.30 -11.10 17.22
C PHE A 204 13.10 -9.57 17.15
N GLU A 205 11.88 -9.10 16.93
CA GLU A 205 11.54 -7.68 16.96
C GLU A 205 11.70 -7.06 18.33
N ALA A 206 11.40 -7.81 19.41
CA ALA A 206 11.61 -7.35 20.77
C ALA A 206 13.09 -7.13 21.04
N ILE A 207 13.96 -8.07 20.63
CA ILE A 207 15.42 -7.93 20.71
C ILE A 207 15.88 -6.74 19.87
N GLN A 208 15.39 -6.63 18.64
CA GLN A 208 15.74 -5.57 17.71
C GLN A 208 15.35 -4.18 18.28
N ARG A 209 14.15 -4.05 18.84
CA ARG A 209 13.69 -2.79 19.46
C ARG A 209 14.45 -2.45 20.75
N PHE A 210 14.74 -3.45 21.57
CA PHE A 210 15.41 -3.24 22.87
C PHE A 210 16.90 -3.00 22.72
N VAL A 211 17.58 -3.77 21.87
CA VAL A 211 19.05 -3.73 21.73
C VAL A 211 19.51 -2.69 20.72
N LEU A 212 18.77 -2.50 19.62
CA LEU A 212 19.19 -1.66 18.51
C LEU A 212 18.48 -0.30 18.45
N SER A 213 17.38 -0.11 19.19
CA SER A 213 16.65 1.17 19.23
C SER A 213 17.53 2.36 19.67
N PRO A 214 18.43 2.23 20.67
CA PRO A 214 19.35 3.30 21.03
C PRO A 214 20.41 3.59 19.95
N ILE A 215 20.72 2.60 19.10
CA ILE A 215 21.76 2.66 18.07
C ILE A 215 21.15 3.09 16.71
N ALA A 216 19.83 2.94 16.56
CA ALA A 216 19.12 3.20 15.30
C ALA A 216 18.86 4.70 15.05
N ILE A 217 19.83 5.53 15.30
CA ILE A 217 19.80 6.95 14.93
C ILE A 217 20.41 7.09 13.52
N GLY A 218 19.67 7.72 12.60
CA GLY A 218 20.16 7.99 11.25
C GLY A 218 20.04 6.82 10.24
N PRO A 219 21.06 6.56 9.42
CA PRO A 219 20.94 5.68 8.24
C PRO A 219 20.63 4.21 8.57
N LEU A 220 20.91 3.74 9.79
CA LEU A 220 20.62 2.36 10.22
C LEU A 220 19.10 2.13 10.42
N ARG A 221 18.33 3.17 10.68
CA ARG A 221 16.89 3.09 10.90
C ARG A 221 16.17 2.44 9.71
N ARG A 222 16.60 2.70 8.50
CA ARG A 222 16.01 2.13 7.27
C ARG A 222 16.04 0.59 7.22
N PHE A 223 17.02 -0.04 7.88
CA PHE A 223 17.15 -1.51 7.93
C PHE A 223 16.33 -2.15 9.05
N LEU A 224 15.84 -1.37 10.00
CA LEU A 224 15.11 -1.83 11.17
C LEU A 224 13.61 -1.59 11.08
N GLU A 225 13.21 -0.49 10.47
CA GLU A 225 11.78 -0.17 10.32
C GLU A 225 11.13 -1.01 9.24
N ARG A 226 9.98 -1.61 9.55
CA ARG A 226 9.31 -2.59 8.69
C ARG A 226 8.54 -1.99 7.53
N TRP A 227 8.17 -0.73 7.62
CA TRP A 227 7.28 -0.06 6.68
C TRP A 227 7.91 1.20 6.12
N ILE A 228 7.56 1.53 4.89
CA ILE A 228 7.77 2.83 4.29
C ILE A 228 6.42 3.53 4.11
N PHE A 229 6.38 4.82 4.40
CA PHE A 229 5.33 5.73 3.94
C PHE A 229 5.92 6.54 2.80
N TRP A 230 5.17 6.68 1.72
CA TRP A 230 5.63 7.39 0.55
C TRP A 230 4.51 8.19 -0.09
N GLN A 231 4.88 9.24 -0.83
CA GLN A 231 3.96 10.06 -1.57
C GLN A 231 4.59 10.60 -2.85
N ALA A 232 3.77 10.76 -3.89
CA ALA A 232 4.15 11.28 -5.19
C ALA A 232 3.13 12.32 -5.67
N TRP A 233 3.60 13.35 -6.36
CA TRP A 233 2.76 14.46 -6.87
C TRP A 233 2.76 14.47 -8.39
N LYS A 234 1.55 14.60 -8.97
CA LYS A 234 1.36 14.84 -10.39
C LYS A 234 1.62 16.27 -10.77
#